data_62da56e47e6b1a2be7db3056e99cd04b
#
_entry.id   62da56e47e6b1a2be7db3056e99cd04b
#
_cell.length_a   1.000
_cell.length_b   1.000
_cell.length_c   1.000
_cell.angle_alpha   90.00
_cell.angle_beta   90.00
_cell.angle_gamma   90.00
#
_symmetry.space_group_name_H-M   'P 1'
#
loop_
_entity.id
_entity.type
_entity.pdbx_description
1 polymer ?
#
loop_
_entity_poly.entity_id
_entity_poly.type
_entity_poly.pdbx_seq_one_letter_code
_entity_poly.pdbx_strand_id
1 'polypeptide(L)'
;EISVADFSSSESSGVSEANRGKYLAFTEEGTTVNGVQGASSTCVDYLKKLGVKYVQIMPFYDFGSVDESKNIMDQYNWGYDPVNYNCPEGSYSTNPKKGEVRIKECKQMIQALHNAGIGVIMDVVYNHTYTSDSWLQRTVPNYYYRMNNDGTFSNGSGCSNDTASEHLMFRKYMIDSVTYWASEYHIDGFRFDLMGLHDVTTMNSIRTALDNLYADGSGSQILMYGEAWAMAPNCDEG
;
A
#
# COMPACT_ATOMS: atom_id res chain seq x y z
N GLU A 1 5.10 4.78 -10.82
CA GLU A 1 5.27 4.16 -9.49
C GLU A 1 6.27 4.96 -8.66
N ILE A 2 5.99 5.15 -7.38
CA ILE A 2 6.83 5.92 -6.45
C ILE A 2 6.82 5.28 -5.07
N SER A 3 7.91 5.45 -4.30
CA SER A 3 7.98 5.18 -2.86
C SER A 3 7.75 6.46 -2.08
N VAL A 4 7.07 6.40 -0.93
CA VAL A 4 6.88 7.58 -0.06
C VAL A 4 8.22 8.17 0.36
N ALA A 5 9.17 7.31 0.78
CA ALA A 5 10.49 7.76 1.20
C ALA A 5 11.31 8.33 0.03
N ASP A 6 11.48 7.54 -1.03
CA ASP A 6 12.40 7.89 -2.13
C ASP A 6 11.95 9.12 -2.92
N PHE A 7 10.64 9.39 -2.95
CA PHE A 7 10.06 10.51 -3.69
C PHE A 7 10.66 11.88 -3.31
N SER A 8 11.04 12.05 -2.07
CA SER A 8 11.54 13.33 -1.55
C SER A 8 12.83 13.24 -0.74
N SER A 9 13.44 12.07 -0.67
CA SER A 9 14.56 11.75 0.21
C SER A 9 15.79 12.63 -0.01
N SER A 10 16.09 12.93 -1.29
CA SER A 10 17.25 13.74 -1.64
C SER A 10 17.14 15.16 -1.12
N GLU A 11 18.24 15.72 -0.60
CA GLU A 11 18.34 17.14 -0.26
C GLU A 11 18.04 18.03 -1.46
N SER A 12 18.37 17.56 -2.66
CA SER A 12 18.08 18.25 -3.90
C SER A 12 16.61 18.28 -4.29
N SER A 13 15.74 17.56 -3.58
CA SER A 13 14.28 17.58 -3.83
C SER A 13 13.66 18.96 -3.60
N GLY A 14 14.30 19.81 -2.81
CA GLY A 14 13.75 21.10 -2.38
C GLY A 14 12.65 21.01 -1.33
N VAL A 15 12.31 19.81 -0.89
CA VAL A 15 11.39 19.57 0.23
C VAL A 15 12.07 19.92 1.55
N SER A 16 11.32 20.49 2.49
CA SER A 16 11.81 20.84 3.82
C SER A 16 12.39 19.61 4.53
N GLU A 17 13.46 19.77 5.28
CA GLU A 17 14.15 18.68 5.98
C GLU A 17 13.21 17.86 6.86
N ALA A 18 12.27 18.54 7.54
CA ALA A 18 11.31 17.89 8.43
C ALA A 18 10.36 16.93 7.70
N ASN A 19 10.10 17.15 6.41
CA ASN A 19 9.12 16.41 5.62
C ASN A 19 9.75 15.45 4.59
N ARG A 20 11.06 15.48 4.39
CA ARG A 20 11.74 14.57 3.47
C ARG A 20 11.49 13.11 3.84
N GLY A 21 11.14 12.31 2.84
CA GLY A 21 10.83 10.89 3.01
C GLY A 21 9.54 10.59 3.76
N LYS A 22 8.66 11.58 3.98
CA LYS A 22 7.44 11.47 4.77
C LYS A 22 6.19 11.78 3.96
N TYR A 23 5.01 11.39 4.49
CA TYR A 23 3.71 11.73 3.90
C TYR A 23 3.56 13.23 3.61
N LEU A 24 4.03 14.09 4.50
CA LEU A 24 3.89 15.54 4.35
C LEU A 24 4.73 16.14 3.23
N ALA A 25 5.72 15.43 2.70
CA ALA A 25 6.45 15.87 1.51
C ALA A 25 5.53 16.13 0.31
N PHE A 26 4.43 15.37 0.21
CA PHE A 26 3.45 15.51 -0.85
C PHE A 26 2.57 16.76 -0.73
N THR A 27 2.57 17.40 0.42
CA THR A 27 1.80 18.63 0.68
C THR A 27 2.57 19.91 0.37
N GLU A 28 3.87 19.80 0.09
CA GLU A 28 4.70 20.95 -0.23
C GLU A 28 4.58 21.34 -1.71
N GLU A 29 4.24 22.60 -1.95
CA GLU A 29 4.08 23.18 -3.28
C GLU A 29 5.30 24.05 -3.67
N GLY A 30 5.53 24.24 -4.96
CA GLY A 30 6.61 25.09 -5.47
C GLY A 30 8.00 24.50 -5.27
N THR A 31 8.11 23.19 -4.99
CA THR A 31 9.42 22.55 -4.81
C THR A 31 10.20 22.51 -6.11
N THR A 32 11.50 22.80 -6.01
CA THR A 32 12.41 22.86 -7.16
C THR A 32 13.75 22.24 -6.81
N VAL A 33 14.52 21.84 -7.82
CA VAL A 33 15.86 21.28 -7.60
C VAL A 33 16.70 22.23 -6.74
N ASN A 34 17.21 21.71 -5.62
CA ASN A 34 17.96 22.43 -4.58
C ASN A 34 17.21 23.62 -3.98
N GLY A 35 15.88 23.72 -4.12
CA GLY A 35 15.11 24.88 -3.67
C GLY A 35 15.41 26.19 -4.41
N VAL A 36 16.08 26.10 -5.55
CA VAL A 36 16.50 27.29 -6.32
C VAL A 36 15.34 27.82 -7.16
N GLN A 37 15.01 29.10 -6.99
CA GLN A 37 13.97 29.75 -7.78
C GLN A 37 14.28 29.68 -9.28
N GLY A 38 13.31 29.21 -10.07
CA GLY A 38 13.44 29.05 -11.52
C GLY A 38 14.12 27.76 -11.97
N ALA A 39 14.60 26.92 -11.05
CA ALA A 39 15.06 25.58 -11.38
C ALA A 39 13.88 24.64 -11.73
N SER A 40 14.18 23.45 -12.22
CA SER A 40 13.17 22.44 -12.55
C SER A 40 12.33 22.07 -11.32
N SER A 41 11.02 21.94 -11.52
CA SER A 41 10.10 21.46 -10.48
C SER A 41 10.44 20.03 -10.05
N THR A 42 10.17 19.74 -8.78
CA THR A 42 10.35 18.43 -8.16
C THR A 42 9.03 17.95 -7.56
N CYS A 43 9.00 16.75 -7.04
CA CYS A 43 7.90 16.16 -6.27
C CYS A 43 6.53 16.33 -6.97
N VAL A 44 5.50 16.77 -6.27
CA VAL A 44 4.13 16.85 -6.82
C VAL A 44 4.04 17.81 -8.01
N ASP A 45 4.75 18.92 -7.98
CA ASP A 45 4.75 19.86 -9.12
C ASP A 45 5.42 19.28 -10.37
N TYR A 46 6.40 18.39 -10.21
CA TYR A 46 6.95 17.63 -11.33
C TYR A 46 5.92 16.65 -11.90
N LEU A 47 5.19 15.93 -11.04
CA LEU A 47 4.13 15.01 -11.48
C LEU A 47 3.02 15.75 -12.25
N LYS A 48 2.61 16.93 -11.78
CA LYS A 48 1.65 17.82 -12.49
C LYS A 48 2.18 18.19 -13.88
N LYS A 49 3.45 18.60 -13.96
CA LYS A 49 4.09 18.98 -15.22
C LYS A 49 4.23 17.81 -16.18
N LEU A 50 4.50 16.61 -15.66
CA LEU A 50 4.56 15.37 -16.42
C LEU A 50 3.19 14.96 -16.99
N GLY A 51 2.10 15.44 -16.38
CA GLY A 51 0.73 15.19 -16.83
C GLY A 51 0.18 13.81 -16.51
N VAL A 52 0.75 13.12 -15.51
CA VAL A 52 0.25 11.83 -15.04
C VAL A 52 -1.14 11.98 -14.43
N LYS A 53 -1.98 10.96 -14.61
CA LYS A 53 -3.34 10.94 -14.05
C LYS A 53 -3.42 10.17 -12.74
N TYR A 54 -2.55 9.21 -12.55
CA TYR A 54 -2.45 8.39 -11.37
C TYR A 54 -1.01 8.21 -10.96
N VAL A 55 -0.78 8.05 -9.66
CA VAL A 55 0.47 7.53 -9.12
C VAL A 55 0.20 6.24 -8.37
N GLN A 56 0.94 5.19 -8.69
CA GLN A 56 1.00 3.99 -7.89
C GLN A 56 2.03 4.22 -6.80
N ILE A 57 1.61 4.12 -5.54
CA ILE A 57 2.50 4.27 -4.38
C ILE A 57 2.80 2.88 -3.84
N MET A 58 4.09 2.54 -3.73
CA MET A 58 4.60 1.32 -3.12
C MET A 58 3.99 1.15 -1.73
N PRO A 59 3.95 -0.07 -1.16
CA PRO A 59 3.17 -0.34 0.04
C PRO A 59 3.43 0.68 1.15
N PHE A 60 2.37 1.26 1.70
CA PHE A 60 2.43 2.27 2.75
C PHE A 60 1.48 2.01 3.93
N TYR A 61 0.93 0.79 4.02
CA TYR A 61 0.43 0.29 5.29
C TYR A 61 1.60 -0.28 6.12
N ASP A 62 1.37 -0.50 7.40
CA ASP A 62 2.36 -0.88 8.39
C ASP A 62 3.11 -2.16 7.99
N PHE A 63 4.42 -2.05 7.83
CA PHE A 63 5.33 -3.13 7.42
C PHE A 63 6.43 -3.37 8.46
N GLY A 64 7.07 -4.53 8.40
CA GLY A 64 8.15 -4.94 9.29
C GLY A 64 9.52 -4.39 8.87
N SER A 65 10.57 -4.94 9.45
CA SER A 65 11.98 -4.66 9.11
C SER A 65 12.42 -3.20 9.23
N VAL A 66 11.61 -2.34 9.86
CA VAL A 66 11.97 -0.96 10.18
C VAL A 66 11.77 -0.66 11.65
N ASP A 67 12.58 0.20 12.19
CA ASP A 67 12.41 0.79 13.51
C ASP A 67 11.76 2.17 13.33
N GLU A 68 10.45 2.26 13.52
CA GLU A 68 9.70 3.51 13.33
C GLU A 68 10.19 4.67 14.21
N SER A 69 10.99 4.39 15.25
CA SER A 69 11.58 5.43 16.10
C SER A 69 12.81 6.10 15.48
N LYS A 70 13.36 5.53 14.40
CA LYS A 70 14.51 6.03 13.67
C LYS A 70 14.10 6.72 12.38
N ASN A 71 15.04 7.44 11.78
CA ASN A 71 14.79 8.04 10.48
C ASN A 71 14.63 6.96 9.41
N ILE A 72 13.53 7.02 8.66
CA ILE A 72 13.27 6.08 7.55
C ILE A 72 14.34 6.18 6.46
N MET A 73 14.96 7.35 6.31
CA MET A 73 16.00 7.57 5.32
C MET A 73 17.30 6.74 5.57
N ASP A 74 17.48 6.27 6.81
CA ASP A 74 18.61 5.43 7.20
C ASP A 74 18.26 3.94 7.11
N GLN A 75 17.02 3.60 6.68
CA GLN A 75 16.50 2.26 6.63
C GLN A 75 15.91 1.98 5.24
N TYR A 76 16.45 0.98 4.56
CA TYR A 76 15.96 0.62 3.23
C TYR A 76 14.86 -0.45 3.33
N ASN A 77 13.62 -0.08 2.97
CA ASN A 77 12.49 -0.99 2.90
C ASN A 77 11.50 -0.52 1.81
N TRP A 78 11.04 -1.45 1.00
CA TRP A 78 10.03 -1.18 -0.04
C TRP A 78 8.60 -1.38 0.43
N GLY A 79 8.40 -1.94 1.65
CA GLY A 79 7.09 -2.15 2.24
C GLY A 79 6.44 -3.50 1.92
N TYR A 80 7.14 -4.42 1.24
CA TYR A 80 6.58 -5.73 0.88
C TYR A 80 6.72 -6.78 1.99
N ASP A 81 6.73 -6.36 3.24
CA ASP A 81 6.75 -7.21 4.43
C ASP A 81 5.66 -6.79 5.43
N PRO A 82 4.38 -6.98 5.09
CA PRO A 82 3.24 -6.40 5.80
C PRO A 82 3.05 -6.98 7.20
N VAL A 83 2.77 -6.10 8.16
CA VAL A 83 2.45 -6.44 9.56
C VAL A 83 0.98 -6.16 9.86
N ASN A 84 0.50 -4.94 9.60
CA ASN A 84 -0.87 -4.53 9.84
C ASN A 84 -1.48 -3.89 8.58
N TYR A 85 -2.31 -4.63 7.86
CA TYR A 85 -2.90 -4.21 6.57
C TYR A 85 -3.81 -2.98 6.63
N ASN A 86 -4.38 -2.64 7.79
CA ASN A 86 -5.36 -1.56 7.95
C ASN A 86 -4.83 -0.36 8.74
N CYS A 87 -3.51 -0.22 8.82
CA CYS A 87 -2.84 0.86 9.52
C CYS A 87 -1.78 1.49 8.60
N PRO A 88 -1.74 2.81 8.42
CA PRO A 88 -0.67 3.46 7.68
C PRO A 88 0.70 3.25 8.34
N GLU A 89 1.75 3.17 7.53
CA GLU A 89 3.13 3.05 7.99
C GLU A 89 3.56 4.25 8.85
N GLY A 90 4.11 3.96 10.02
CA GLY A 90 4.47 4.99 11.00
C GLY A 90 5.77 5.70 10.69
N SER A 91 6.74 5.03 10.08
CA SER A 91 8.04 5.66 9.74
C SER A 91 7.92 6.80 8.72
N TYR A 92 6.84 6.81 7.92
CA TYR A 92 6.52 7.90 7.00
C TYR A 92 5.81 9.09 7.67
N SER A 93 5.43 8.98 8.95
CA SER A 93 4.83 10.09 9.69
C SER A 93 5.86 10.94 10.44
N THR A 94 5.47 12.14 10.82
CA THR A 94 6.33 13.01 11.63
C THR A 94 6.38 12.59 13.10
N ASN A 95 5.42 11.76 13.55
CA ASN A 95 5.41 11.20 14.89
C ASN A 95 4.84 9.78 14.92
N PRO A 96 5.68 8.75 14.73
CA PRO A 96 5.24 7.36 14.66
C PRO A 96 4.64 6.83 15.97
N LYS A 97 4.96 7.45 17.11
CA LYS A 97 4.45 7.06 18.43
C LYS A 97 2.97 7.41 18.63
N LYS A 98 2.39 8.19 17.73
CA LYS A 98 0.99 8.63 17.80
C LYS A 98 0.22 8.15 16.57
N GLY A 99 -0.65 7.14 16.75
CA GLY A 99 -1.42 6.55 15.66
C GLY A 99 -2.26 7.56 14.87
N GLU A 100 -2.86 8.54 15.56
CA GLU A 100 -3.64 9.59 14.93
C GLU A 100 -2.81 10.48 13.98
N VAL A 101 -1.51 10.62 14.23
CA VAL A 101 -0.61 11.42 13.37
C VAL A 101 -0.39 10.72 12.03
N ARG A 102 -0.04 9.41 12.05
CA ARG A 102 0.15 8.65 10.81
C ARG A 102 -1.11 8.61 9.94
N ILE A 103 -2.28 8.44 10.57
CA ILE A 103 -3.57 8.45 9.88
C ILE A 103 -3.83 9.80 9.22
N LYS A 104 -3.68 10.89 9.98
CA LYS A 104 -3.89 12.24 9.47
C LYS A 104 -2.96 12.57 8.31
N GLU A 105 -1.65 12.33 8.48
CA GLU A 105 -0.65 12.69 7.49
C GLU A 105 -0.76 11.86 6.22
N CYS A 106 -1.09 10.56 6.33
CA CYS A 106 -1.40 9.72 5.18
C CYS A 106 -2.61 10.28 4.40
N LYS A 107 -3.70 10.66 5.08
CA LYS A 107 -4.85 11.31 4.44
C LYS A 107 -4.49 12.66 3.82
N GLN A 108 -3.57 13.44 4.41
CA GLN A 108 -3.09 14.70 3.84
C GLN A 108 -2.28 14.48 2.56
N MET A 109 -1.45 13.44 2.50
CA MET A 109 -0.73 13.04 1.29
C MET A 109 -1.72 12.76 0.14
N ILE A 110 -2.71 11.92 0.39
CA ILE A 110 -3.71 11.54 -0.62
C ILE A 110 -4.50 12.77 -1.06
N GLN A 111 -4.95 13.59 -0.12
CA GLN A 111 -5.67 14.84 -0.43
C GLN A 111 -4.83 15.81 -1.27
N ALA A 112 -3.53 15.92 -1.01
CA ALA A 112 -2.64 16.78 -1.79
C ALA A 112 -2.50 16.30 -3.24
N LEU A 113 -2.41 15.00 -3.46
CA LEU A 113 -2.40 14.40 -4.80
C LEU A 113 -3.74 14.64 -5.51
N HIS A 114 -4.87 14.44 -4.84
CA HIS A 114 -6.20 14.73 -5.39
C HIS A 114 -6.36 16.22 -5.76
N ASN A 115 -5.90 17.14 -4.91
CA ASN A 115 -5.89 18.57 -5.20
C ASN A 115 -5.03 18.91 -6.43
N ALA A 116 -4.00 18.10 -6.69
CA ALA A 116 -3.19 18.21 -7.91
C ALA A 116 -3.81 17.55 -9.14
N GLY A 117 -5.01 16.95 -9.02
CA GLY A 117 -5.70 16.23 -10.09
C GLY A 117 -5.08 14.85 -10.38
N ILE A 118 -4.42 14.24 -9.41
CA ILE A 118 -3.72 12.97 -9.53
C ILE A 118 -4.39 11.95 -8.61
N GLY A 119 -4.91 10.86 -9.18
CA GLY A 119 -5.45 9.73 -8.42
C GLY A 119 -4.36 8.88 -7.79
N VAL A 120 -4.69 8.20 -6.70
CA VAL A 120 -3.76 7.38 -5.92
C VAL A 120 -4.10 5.90 -6.06
N ILE A 121 -3.14 5.12 -6.53
CA ILE A 121 -3.21 3.66 -6.56
C ILE A 121 -2.34 3.13 -5.43
N MET A 122 -2.94 2.33 -4.56
CA MET A 122 -2.25 1.68 -3.46
C MET A 122 -1.72 0.32 -3.87
N ASP A 123 -0.44 0.09 -3.68
CA ASP A 123 0.17 -1.23 -3.83
C ASP A 123 -0.11 -2.05 -2.57
N VAL A 124 -0.78 -3.20 -2.74
CA VAL A 124 -1.25 -4.03 -1.62
C VAL A 124 -0.68 -5.43 -1.67
N VAL A 125 -0.20 -5.92 -0.54
CA VAL A 125 0.53 -7.18 -0.37
C VAL A 125 -0.26 -8.10 0.55
N TYR A 126 -1.38 -8.66 0.07
CA TYR A 126 -2.19 -9.59 0.88
C TYR A 126 -1.69 -11.03 0.78
N ASN A 127 -0.77 -11.33 -0.12
CA ASN A 127 -0.33 -12.69 -0.43
C ASN A 127 0.52 -13.35 0.68
N HIS A 128 1.11 -12.58 1.59
CA HIS A 128 1.87 -13.08 2.73
C HIS A 128 1.89 -12.06 3.87
N THR A 129 2.44 -12.41 5.01
CA THR A 129 2.72 -11.50 6.13
C THR A 129 4.22 -11.47 6.42
N TYR A 130 4.69 -10.43 7.11
CA TYR A 130 6.10 -10.27 7.48
C TYR A 130 6.70 -11.52 8.14
N THR A 131 5.95 -12.13 9.06
CA THR A 131 6.34 -13.40 9.69
C THR A 131 5.15 -14.34 9.79
N SER A 132 5.40 -15.65 9.87
CA SER A 132 4.36 -16.64 10.15
C SER A 132 3.76 -16.54 11.56
N ASP A 133 4.41 -15.82 12.48
CA ASP A 133 3.88 -15.50 13.82
C ASP A 133 3.13 -14.18 13.82
N SER A 134 2.18 -14.02 12.90
CA SER A 134 1.32 -12.85 12.76
C SER A 134 0.14 -12.86 13.71
N TRP A 135 -0.57 -11.71 13.81
CA TRP A 135 -1.83 -11.64 14.54
C TRP A 135 -2.90 -12.60 13.98
N LEU A 136 -2.89 -12.84 12.67
CA LEU A 136 -3.78 -13.81 12.02
C LEU A 136 -3.51 -15.22 12.55
N GLN A 137 -2.24 -15.64 12.61
CA GLN A 137 -1.84 -16.94 13.12
C GLN A 137 -2.14 -17.11 14.61
N ARG A 138 -1.94 -16.06 15.39
CA ARG A 138 -2.24 -16.08 16.83
C ARG A 138 -3.73 -16.11 17.14
N THR A 139 -4.57 -15.54 16.25
CA THR A 139 -6.03 -15.51 16.42
C THR A 139 -6.66 -16.85 16.12
N VAL A 140 -6.37 -17.43 14.95
CA VAL A 140 -6.84 -18.78 14.55
C VAL A 140 -5.70 -19.51 13.86
N PRO A 141 -4.95 -20.34 14.59
CA PRO A 141 -3.78 -21.04 14.05
C PRO A 141 -4.11 -21.83 12.77
N ASN A 142 -3.28 -21.68 11.74
CA ASN A 142 -3.32 -22.38 10.46
C ASN A 142 -4.55 -22.14 9.60
N TYR A 143 -5.46 -21.22 9.99
CA TYR A 143 -6.64 -20.94 9.19
C TYR A 143 -6.39 -19.90 8.08
N TYR A 144 -5.66 -18.87 8.37
CA TYR A 144 -5.45 -17.75 7.45
C TYR A 144 -4.31 -17.97 6.46
N TYR A 145 -3.56 -19.07 6.63
CA TYR A 145 -2.44 -19.42 5.77
C TYR A 145 -2.74 -20.71 5.00
N ARG A 146 -2.17 -20.77 3.81
CA ARG A 146 -2.22 -21.98 2.99
C ARG A 146 -1.20 -22.98 3.53
N MET A 147 -1.71 -24.18 3.87
CA MET A 147 -0.92 -25.23 4.49
C MET A 147 -0.64 -26.35 3.50
N ASN A 148 0.59 -26.85 3.49
CA ASN A 148 0.96 -28.08 2.80
C ASN A 148 0.45 -29.32 3.56
N ASN A 149 0.39 -30.47 2.88
CA ASN A 149 -0.07 -31.72 3.49
C ASN A 149 0.79 -32.21 4.66
N ASP A 150 2.05 -31.77 4.76
CA ASP A 150 2.96 -32.08 5.85
C ASP A 150 2.85 -31.13 7.05
N GLY A 151 1.91 -30.17 7.00
CA GLY A 151 1.67 -29.18 8.05
C GLY A 151 2.61 -27.98 8.00
N THR A 152 3.41 -27.81 6.97
CA THR A 152 4.21 -26.61 6.74
C THR A 152 3.39 -25.55 5.99
N PHE A 153 3.80 -24.28 6.08
CA PHE A 153 3.19 -23.21 5.29
C PHE A 153 3.59 -23.33 3.81
N SER A 154 2.65 -23.00 2.92
CA SER A 154 2.93 -22.81 1.49
C SER A 154 3.93 -21.67 1.27
N ASN A 155 4.73 -21.79 0.21
CA ASN A 155 5.80 -20.84 -0.13
C ASN A 155 5.80 -20.42 -1.60
N GLY A 156 4.64 -20.21 -2.18
CA GLY A 156 4.50 -19.68 -3.54
C GLY A 156 5.00 -18.24 -3.68
N SER A 157 4.86 -17.44 -2.62
CA SER A 157 5.39 -16.07 -2.56
C SER A 157 6.92 -15.99 -2.43
N GLY A 158 7.57 -17.07 -2.00
CA GLY A 158 8.98 -17.03 -1.59
C GLY A 158 9.20 -16.50 -0.16
N CYS A 159 8.12 -16.11 0.55
CA CYS A 159 8.15 -15.57 1.91
C CYS A 159 7.83 -16.62 2.98
N SER A 160 7.55 -17.86 2.58
CA SER A 160 7.32 -19.02 3.45
C SER A 160 6.07 -18.96 4.32
N ASN A 161 5.05 -18.19 3.94
CA ASN A 161 3.81 -18.02 4.69
C ASN A 161 2.68 -17.46 3.85
N ASP A 162 2.41 -18.09 2.70
CA ASP A 162 1.32 -17.67 1.81
C ASP A 162 -0.02 -17.63 2.55
N THR A 163 -0.76 -16.56 2.38
CA THR A 163 -2.11 -16.43 2.90
C THR A 163 -3.11 -17.24 2.06
N ALA A 164 -4.19 -17.70 2.68
CA ALA A 164 -5.22 -18.53 2.04
C ALA A 164 -6.44 -17.67 1.66
N SER A 165 -6.38 -16.98 0.53
CA SER A 165 -7.47 -16.12 0.05
C SER A 165 -8.77 -16.91 -0.23
N GLU A 166 -8.64 -18.20 -0.57
CA GLU A 166 -9.75 -19.14 -0.75
C GLU A 166 -10.54 -19.41 0.55
N HIS A 167 -9.96 -19.14 1.72
CA HIS A 167 -10.65 -19.30 2.99
C HIS A 167 -11.60 -18.13 3.27
N LEU A 168 -12.85 -18.46 3.61
CA LEU A 168 -13.94 -17.48 3.71
C LEU A 168 -13.61 -16.24 4.54
N MET A 169 -12.97 -16.42 5.71
CA MET A 169 -12.69 -15.29 6.59
C MET A 169 -11.48 -14.46 6.13
N PHE A 170 -10.53 -15.07 5.41
CA PHE A 170 -9.45 -14.25 4.83
C PHE A 170 -9.95 -13.49 3.60
N ARG A 171 -10.80 -14.10 2.77
CA ARG A 171 -11.53 -13.39 1.69
C ARG A 171 -12.29 -12.20 2.25
N LYS A 172 -13.08 -12.43 3.32
CA LYS A 172 -13.79 -11.33 3.99
C LYS A 172 -12.85 -10.25 4.47
N TYR A 173 -11.72 -10.62 5.08
CA TYR A 173 -10.70 -9.68 5.56
C TYR A 173 -10.15 -8.82 4.42
N MET A 174 -9.81 -9.43 3.28
CA MET A 174 -9.31 -8.70 2.10
C MET A 174 -10.37 -7.73 1.57
N ILE A 175 -11.63 -8.15 1.45
CA ILE A 175 -12.73 -7.30 1.00
C ILE A 175 -12.91 -6.11 1.94
N ASP A 176 -13.00 -6.36 3.24
CA ASP A 176 -13.19 -5.33 4.26
C ASP A 176 -12.01 -4.33 4.25
N SER A 177 -10.78 -4.83 4.10
CA SER A 177 -9.56 -4.01 4.06
C SER A 177 -9.53 -3.10 2.83
N VAL A 178 -9.77 -3.65 1.64
CA VAL A 178 -9.77 -2.89 0.39
C VAL A 178 -10.87 -1.82 0.39
N THR A 179 -12.09 -2.18 0.79
CA THR A 179 -13.21 -1.23 0.90
C THR A 179 -12.96 -0.16 1.97
N TYR A 180 -12.31 -0.50 3.07
CA TYR A 180 -11.89 0.46 4.10
C TYR A 180 -10.91 1.50 3.52
N TRP A 181 -9.86 1.08 2.83
CA TRP A 181 -8.92 2.01 2.21
C TRP A 181 -9.58 2.88 1.14
N ALA A 182 -10.47 2.29 0.34
CA ALA A 182 -11.22 3.05 -0.68
C ALA A 182 -12.14 4.11 -0.04
N SER A 183 -12.89 3.75 1.01
CA SER A 183 -13.86 4.67 1.63
C SER A 183 -13.24 5.68 2.57
N GLU A 184 -12.30 5.25 3.44
CA GLU A 184 -11.73 6.10 4.50
C GLU A 184 -10.56 6.96 4.04
N TYR A 185 -9.81 6.49 3.03
CA TYR A 185 -8.65 7.21 2.49
C TYR A 185 -8.87 7.70 1.07
N HIS A 186 -10.02 7.37 0.45
CA HIS A 186 -10.34 7.74 -0.93
C HIS A 186 -9.30 7.27 -1.94
N ILE A 187 -8.84 6.02 -1.78
CA ILE A 187 -7.93 5.38 -2.73
C ILE A 187 -8.66 5.12 -4.05
N ASP A 188 -8.05 5.53 -5.17
CA ASP A 188 -8.62 5.47 -6.51
C ASP A 188 -8.29 4.18 -7.25
N GLY A 189 -7.43 3.34 -6.70
CA GLY A 189 -7.10 2.06 -7.29
C GLY A 189 -6.20 1.21 -6.41
N PHE A 190 -6.18 -0.09 -6.72
CA PHE A 190 -5.37 -1.08 -6.02
C PHE A 190 -4.55 -1.90 -7.02
N ARG A 191 -3.25 -2.00 -6.76
CA ARG A 191 -2.37 -2.96 -7.43
C ARG A 191 -2.07 -4.08 -6.46
N PHE A 192 -2.41 -5.31 -6.83
CA PHE A 192 -2.18 -6.49 -5.99
C PHE A 192 -0.82 -7.11 -6.32
N ASP A 193 0.08 -7.06 -5.36
CA ASP A 193 1.34 -7.77 -5.38
C ASP A 193 1.09 -9.28 -5.44
N LEU A 194 1.83 -9.99 -6.31
CA LEU A 194 1.70 -11.43 -6.51
C LEU A 194 0.23 -11.90 -6.61
N MET A 195 -0.58 -11.18 -7.39
CA MET A 195 -2.03 -11.43 -7.51
C MET A 195 -2.34 -12.88 -7.90
N GLY A 196 -1.45 -13.54 -8.65
CA GLY A 196 -1.60 -14.94 -9.04
C GLY A 196 -1.56 -15.95 -7.89
N LEU A 197 -1.26 -15.54 -6.68
CA LEU A 197 -1.39 -16.35 -5.46
C LEU A 197 -2.80 -16.30 -4.85
N HIS A 198 -3.64 -15.39 -5.28
CA HIS A 198 -5.03 -15.27 -4.82
C HIS A 198 -5.98 -16.02 -5.73
N ASP A 199 -7.01 -16.60 -5.16
CA ASP A 199 -8.06 -17.27 -5.95
C ASP A 199 -8.95 -16.27 -6.69
N VAL A 200 -9.40 -16.67 -7.87
CA VAL A 200 -10.24 -15.85 -8.76
C VAL A 200 -11.55 -15.41 -8.10
N THR A 201 -12.14 -16.27 -7.28
CA THR A 201 -13.39 -15.95 -6.57
C THR A 201 -13.19 -14.78 -5.60
N THR A 202 -12.06 -14.75 -4.89
CA THR A 202 -11.72 -13.65 -3.98
C THR A 202 -11.50 -12.37 -4.76
N MET A 203 -10.73 -12.40 -5.85
CA MET A 203 -10.47 -11.22 -6.67
C MET A 203 -11.77 -10.65 -7.29
N ASN A 204 -12.64 -11.52 -7.81
CA ASN A 204 -13.95 -11.11 -8.32
C ASN A 204 -14.87 -10.56 -7.21
N SER A 205 -14.80 -11.12 -6.01
CA SER A 205 -15.57 -10.61 -4.86
C SER A 205 -15.11 -9.21 -4.43
N ILE A 206 -13.81 -8.96 -4.43
CA ILE A 206 -13.25 -7.63 -4.18
C ILE A 206 -13.73 -6.65 -5.26
N ARG A 207 -13.65 -7.02 -6.55
CA ARG A 207 -14.16 -6.16 -7.64
C ARG A 207 -15.63 -5.82 -7.45
N THR A 208 -16.45 -6.84 -7.14
CA THR A 208 -17.88 -6.63 -6.88
C THR A 208 -18.13 -5.70 -5.69
N ALA A 209 -17.35 -5.85 -4.61
CA ALA A 209 -17.49 -5.00 -3.43
C ALA A 209 -17.11 -3.54 -3.73
N LEU A 210 -16.05 -3.32 -4.51
CA LEU A 210 -15.67 -1.98 -4.95
C LEU A 210 -16.73 -1.36 -5.87
N ASP A 211 -17.28 -2.10 -6.84
CA ASP A 211 -18.32 -1.61 -7.76
C ASP A 211 -19.56 -1.12 -7.00
N ASN A 212 -19.89 -1.78 -5.90
CA ASN A 212 -21.06 -1.46 -5.08
C ASN A 212 -20.76 -0.57 -3.87
N LEU A 213 -19.52 -0.05 -3.74
CA LEU A 213 -19.10 0.71 -2.57
C LEU A 213 -19.88 2.01 -2.39
N TYR A 214 -20.20 2.68 -3.49
CA TYR A 214 -20.91 3.96 -3.50
C TYR A 214 -22.25 3.84 -4.23
N ALA A 215 -23.29 4.45 -3.64
CA ALA A 215 -24.65 4.39 -4.16
C ALA A 215 -24.83 5.05 -5.55
N ASP A 216 -23.94 5.96 -5.92
CA ASP A 216 -23.91 6.62 -7.22
C ASP A 216 -23.21 5.81 -8.33
N GLY A 217 -22.69 4.62 -8.00
CA GLY A 217 -21.99 3.74 -8.93
C GLY A 217 -20.54 4.15 -9.22
N SER A 218 -20.02 5.20 -8.58
CA SER A 218 -18.62 5.64 -8.79
C SER A 218 -17.57 4.63 -8.34
N GLY A 219 -17.95 3.68 -7.49
CA GLY A 219 -17.08 2.57 -7.10
C GLY A 219 -16.53 1.76 -8.27
N SER A 220 -17.26 1.67 -9.38
CA SER A 220 -16.83 1.00 -10.61
C SER A 220 -15.62 1.68 -11.28
N GLN A 221 -15.32 2.92 -10.94
CA GLN A 221 -14.16 3.66 -11.45
C GLN A 221 -12.88 3.40 -10.66
N ILE A 222 -12.98 2.77 -9.48
CA ILE A 222 -11.80 2.38 -8.70
C ILE A 222 -11.03 1.31 -9.48
N LEU A 223 -9.78 1.60 -9.79
CA LEU A 223 -8.94 0.71 -10.58
C LEU A 223 -8.55 -0.53 -9.76
N MET A 224 -8.45 -1.67 -10.44
CA MET A 224 -8.01 -2.92 -9.84
C MET A 224 -7.20 -3.71 -10.84
N TYR A 225 -5.94 -4.01 -10.51
CA TYR A 225 -5.03 -4.82 -11.32
C TYR A 225 -3.94 -5.43 -10.42
N GLY A 226 -3.07 -6.25 -10.98
CA GLY A 226 -1.98 -6.84 -10.22
C GLY A 226 -1.07 -7.73 -11.05
N GLU A 227 -0.14 -8.39 -10.40
CA GLU A 227 0.80 -9.32 -11.01
C GLU A 227 0.15 -10.69 -11.17
N ALA A 228 -0.24 -11.02 -12.39
CA ALA A 228 -0.85 -12.31 -12.74
C ALA A 228 0.23 -13.34 -13.09
N TRP A 229 1.25 -13.48 -12.27
CA TRP A 229 2.28 -14.50 -12.47
C TRP A 229 1.76 -15.88 -12.09
N ALA A 230 2.09 -16.89 -12.92
CA ALA A 230 1.82 -18.27 -12.56
C ALA A 230 2.77 -18.70 -11.45
N MET A 231 2.24 -18.74 -10.22
CA MET A 231 2.99 -19.11 -9.01
C MET A 231 2.40 -20.41 -8.45
N ALA A 232 3.25 -21.35 -8.09
CA ALA A 232 2.80 -22.59 -7.46
C ALA A 232 2.68 -22.40 -5.92
N PRO A 233 1.65 -23.00 -5.27
CA PRO A 233 0.53 -23.67 -5.88
C PRO A 233 -0.46 -22.62 -6.44
N ASN A 234 -0.86 -22.80 -7.67
CA ASN A 234 -1.84 -21.92 -8.28
C ASN A 234 -3.15 -22.02 -7.51
N CYS A 235 -3.66 -20.91 -7.05
CA CYS A 235 -5.04 -20.82 -6.68
C CYS A 235 -5.85 -20.89 -7.96
N ASP A 236 -6.74 -21.82 -7.96
CA ASP A 236 -7.54 -22.26 -9.07
C ASP A 236 -7.98 -21.11 -9.98
N GLU A 237 -7.50 -21.15 -11.19
CA GLU A 237 -7.88 -20.27 -12.28
C GLU A 237 -9.18 -20.72 -12.92
N GLY A 238 -10.11 -21.23 -12.13
CA GLY A 238 -11.37 -21.79 -12.52
C GLY A 238 -11.90 -21.48 -13.90
#